data_ede8003cd3f7e3e24880b544fd64d51e
#
_entry.id   ede8003cd3f7e3e24880b544fd64d51e
#
_cell.length_a   1.000
_cell.length_b   1.000
_cell.length_c   1.000
_cell.angle_alpha   90.00
_cell.angle_beta   90.00
_cell.angle_gamma   90.00
#
_symmetry.space_group_name_H-M   'P 1'
#
loop_
_entity.id
_entity.type
_entity.pdbx_description
1 polymer ?
#
loop_
_entity_poly.entity_id
_entity_poly.type
_entity_poly.pdbx_seq_one_letter_code
_entity_poly.pdbx_strand_id
1 'polypeptide(L)'
;MKTKNNNIVLIGFMGVGKGTTARALSKALKTMSLDCDDLLESSQHMKLKAIFDEFGEEHFRQLEKDLAKFLATNVKNAIISTGGGFAKVKNINKIGTVIYLKASFDAIMQRLKNSKNSEKKIAKRPLLNDLKKAEALHMEREKLYEKKADYIVEVEGKTPKQIVKEIRILLKV
;
A
#
# COMPACT_ATOMS: atom_id res chain seq x y z
N MET A 1 -14.66 22.21 8.18
CA MET A 1 -13.79 21.02 8.07
C MET A 1 -14.16 20.25 6.80
N LYS A 2 -13.24 20.04 5.86
CA LYS A 2 -13.50 19.13 4.74
C LYS A 2 -13.56 17.71 5.28
N THR A 3 -14.74 17.10 5.25
CA THR A 3 -14.94 15.70 5.63
C THR A 3 -14.01 14.81 4.79
N LYS A 4 -13.21 13.95 5.45
CA LYS A 4 -12.43 12.91 4.78
C LYS A 4 -13.42 12.03 3.99
N ASN A 5 -13.02 11.58 2.79
CA ASN A 5 -13.89 10.82 1.87
C ASN A 5 -14.28 9.40 2.35
N ASN A 6 -14.28 9.11 3.63
CA ASN A 6 -14.51 7.77 4.21
C ASN A 6 -13.74 6.63 3.54
N ASN A 7 -12.69 6.95 2.77
CA ASN A 7 -11.78 5.96 2.24
C ASN A 7 -10.79 5.53 3.32
N ILE A 8 -10.36 4.30 3.26
CA ILE A 8 -9.26 3.77 4.07
C ILE A 8 -8.08 3.53 3.14
N VAL A 9 -6.97 4.20 3.40
CA VAL A 9 -5.76 4.12 2.58
C VAL A 9 -4.71 3.31 3.32
N LEU A 10 -4.33 2.16 2.77
CA LEU A 10 -3.32 1.28 3.35
C LEU A 10 -1.94 1.61 2.76
N ILE A 11 -1.01 2.02 3.60
CA ILE A 11 0.40 2.24 3.27
C ILE A 11 1.29 1.23 3.99
N GLY A 12 2.50 1.08 3.51
CA GLY A 12 3.50 0.19 4.08
C GLY A 12 4.43 -0.40 3.02
N PHE A 13 5.45 -1.10 3.46
CA PHE A 13 6.47 -1.65 2.57
C PHE A 13 5.91 -2.75 1.65
N MET A 14 6.60 -2.97 0.53
CA MET A 14 6.25 -4.06 -0.38
C MET A 14 6.27 -5.41 0.35
N GLY A 15 5.27 -6.25 0.11
CA GLY A 15 5.18 -7.57 0.74
C GLY A 15 4.56 -7.60 2.14
N VAL A 16 4.30 -6.46 2.79
CA VAL A 16 3.68 -6.40 4.13
C VAL A 16 2.24 -6.92 4.17
N GLY A 17 1.56 -6.98 3.04
CA GLY A 17 0.21 -7.55 2.92
C GLY A 17 -0.92 -6.55 2.71
N LYS A 18 -0.62 -5.36 2.18
CA LYS A 18 -1.64 -4.32 1.89
C LYS A 18 -2.81 -4.84 1.07
N GLY A 19 -2.54 -5.44 -0.09
CA GLY A 19 -3.59 -5.97 -0.96
C GLY A 19 -4.42 -7.09 -0.30
N THR A 20 -3.78 -7.97 0.48
CA THR A 20 -4.49 -9.02 1.23
C THR A 20 -5.39 -8.41 2.29
N THR A 21 -4.88 -7.44 3.05
CA THR A 21 -5.65 -6.71 4.08
C THR A 21 -6.79 -5.90 3.44
N ALA A 22 -6.52 -5.22 2.30
CA ALA A 22 -7.54 -4.45 1.59
C ALA A 22 -8.73 -5.32 1.17
N ARG A 23 -8.48 -6.49 0.57
CA ARG A 23 -9.54 -7.45 0.19
C ARG A 23 -10.30 -7.99 1.39
N ALA A 24 -9.61 -8.32 2.48
CA ALA A 24 -10.25 -8.81 3.70
C ALA A 24 -11.12 -7.72 4.36
N LEU A 25 -10.62 -6.50 4.41
CA LEU A 25 -11.30 -5.35 4.98
C LEU A 25 -12.52 -4.94 4.13
N SER A 26 -12.37 -4.92 2.80
CA SER A 26 -13.50 -4.60 1.89
C SER A 26 -14.63 -5.60 2.01
N LYS A 27 -14.31 -6.89 2.16
CA LYS A 27 -15.32 -7.93 2.42
C LYS A 27 -16.03 -7.70 3.77
N ALA A 28 -15.27 -7.36 4.81
CA ALA A 28 -15.83 -7.14 6.16
C ALA A 28 -16.71 -5.88 6.24
N LEU A 29 -16.38 -4.84 5.48
CA LEU A 29 -17.10 -3.57 5.43
C LEU A 29 -18.11 -3.47 4.27
N LYS A 30 -18.27 -4.54 3.48
CA LYS A 30 -19.16 -4.61 2.31
C LYS A 30 -18.92 -3.45 1.33
N THR A 31 -17.65 -3.16 1.04
CA THR A 31 -17.22 -2.12 0.11
C THR A 31 -16.23 -2.64 -0.93
N MET A 32 -15.70 -1.77 -1.78
CA MET A 32 -14.73 -2.14 -2.82
C MET A 32 -13.31 -1.90 -2.35
N SER A 33 -12.37 -2.74 -2.81
CA SER A 33 -10.94 -2.48 -2.69
C SER A 33 -10.35 -2.11 -4.05
N LEU A 34 -9.52 -1.06 -4.06
CA LEU A 34 -8.78 -0.59 -5.21
C LEU A 34 -7.28 -0.76 -4.95
N ASP A 35 -6.55 -1.25 -5.94
CA ASP A 35 -5.10 -1.32 -5.89
C ASP A 35 -4.49 -0.26 -6.82
N CYS A 36 -3.65 0.62 -6.27
CA CYS A 36 -3.07 1.73 -7.04
C CYS A 36 -2.16 1.25 -8.16
N ASP A 37 -1.41 0.17 -7.94
CA ASP A 37 -0.52 -0.39 -8.96
C ASP A 37 -1.33 -0.94 -10.14
N ASP A 38 -2.41 -1.69 -9.86
CA ASP A 38 -3.32 -2.20 -10.88
C ASP A 38 -4.02 -1.07 -11.65
N LEU A 39 -4.44 -0.01 -10.97
CA LEU A 39 -5.04 1.17 -11.61
C LEU A 39 -4.07 1.87 -12.55
N LEU A 40 -2.80 2.03 -12.14
CA LEU A 40 -1.76 2.63 -12.99
C LEU A 40 -1.46 1.75 -14.20
N GLU A 41 -1.27 0.44 -14.01
CA GLU A 41 -1.06 -0.50 -15.12
C GLU A 41 -2.22 -0.46 -16.12
N SER A 42 -3.46 -0.45 -15.62
CA SER A 42 -4.66 -0.39 -16.47
C SER A 42 -4.74 0.93 -17.23
N SER A 43 -4.47 2.07 -16.57
CA SER A 43 -4.55 3.39 -17.20
C SER A 43 -3.49 3.61 -18.29
N GLN A 44 -2.31 3.00 -18.12
CA GLN A 44 -1.20 3.12 -19.07
C GLN A 44 -1.15 1.98 -20.10
N HIS A 45 -1.99 0.95 -19.95
CA HIS A 45 -1.94 -0.30 -20.72
C HIS A 45 -0.54 -0.96 -20.71
N MET A 46 0.20 -0.78 -19.62
CA MET A 46 1.58 -1.24 -19.45
C MET A 46 1.80 -1.79 -18.05
N LYS A 47 2.75 -2.73 -17.91
CA LYS A 47 3.21 -3.18 -16.59
C LYS A 47 4.09 -2.11 -15.94
N LEU A 48 4.02 -1.99 -14.60
CA LEU A 48 4.80 -0.99 -13.85
C LEU A 48 6.28 -1.02 -14.24
N LYS A 49 6.87 -2.23 -14.34
CA LYS A 49 8.27 -2.37 -14.76
C LYS A 49 8.53 -1.70 -16.11
N ALA A 50 7.65 -1.91 -17.09
CA ALA A 50 7.80 -1.30 -18.42
C ALA A 50 7.66 0.24 -18.35
N ILE A 51 6.77 0.76 -17.51
CA ILE A 51 6.63 2.21 -17.29
C ILE A 51 7.94 2.79 -16.72
N PHE A 52 8.55 2.13 -15.72
CA PHE A 52 9.83 2.55 -15.17
C PHE A 52 10.97 2.48 -16.19
N ASP A 53 11.05 1.37 -16.94
CA ASP A 53 12.12 1.15 -17.90
C ASP A 53 12.04 2.14 -19.07
N GLU A 54 10.84 2.52 -19.51
CA GLU A 54 10.62 3.37 -20.68
C GLU A 54 10.62 4.87 -20.33
N PHE A 55 9.95 5.25 -19.23
CA PHE A 55 9.72 6.66 -18.89
C PHE A 55 10.45 7.13 -17.64
N GLY A 56 11.03 6.23 -16.85
CA GLY A 56 11.79 6.53 -15.64
C GLY A 56 10.95 6.82 -14.39
N GLU A 57 11.65 7.02 -13.27
CA GLU A 57 11.01 7.19 -11.95
C GLU A 57 10.22 8.49 -11.86
N GLU A 58 10.70 9.59 -12.43
CA GLU A 58 10.02 10.89 -12.34
C GLU A 58 8.63 10.84 -12.97
N HIS A 59 8.52 10.25 -14.16
CA HIS A 59 7.23 10.04 -14.83
C HIS A 59 6.30 9.18 -13.99
N PHE A 60 6.79 8.07 -13.44
CA PHE A 60 6.00 7.21 -12.57
C PHE A 60 5.48 7.98 -11.34
N ARG A 61 6.32 8.80 -10.70
CA ARG A 61 5.89 9.63 -9.56
C ARG A 61 4.83 10.67 -9.95
N GLN A 62 4.87 11.17 -11.18
CA GLN A 62 3.80 12.04 -11.67
C GLN A 62 2.49 11.28 -11.84
N LEU A 63 2.52 10.06 -12.38
CA LEU A 63 1.32 9.19 -12.45
C LEU A 63 0.73 8.90 -11.07
N GLU A 64 1.56 8.64 -10.05
CA GLU A 64 1.09 8.46 -8.68
C GLU A 64 0.40 9.73 -8.12
N LYS A 65 0.92 10.93 -8.41
CA LYS A 65 0.31 12.20 -7.98
C LYS A 65 -1.05 12.41 -8.66
N ASP A 66 -1.16 12.12 -9.93
CA ASP A 66 -2.41 12.27 -10.71
C ASP A 66 -3.46 11.27 -10.22
N LEU A 67 -3.06 10.02 -9.99
CA LEU A 67 -3.93 9.02 -9.38
C LEU A 67 -4.40 9.45 -7.98
N ALA A 68 -3.50 9.97 -7.14
CA ALA A 68 -3.86 10.44 -5.80
C ALA A 68 -4.88 11.59 -5.85
N LYS A 69 -4.73 12.52 -6.80
CA LYS A 69 -5.70 13.60 -7.04
C LYS A 69 -7.05 13.03 -7.47
N PHE A 70 -7.07 12.10 -8.41
CA PHE A 70 -8.29 11.43 -8.85
C PHE A 70 -9.00 10.71 -7.68
N LEU A 71 -8.27 9.91 -6.89
CA LEU A 71 -8.81 9.20 -5.74
C LEU A 71 -9.39 10.14 -4.69
N ALA A 72 -8.71 11.25 -4.40
CA ALA A 72 -9.17 12.23 -3.42
C ALA A 72 -10.44 12.98 -3.85
N THR A 73 -10.68 13.10 -5.17
CA THR A 73 -11.80 13.89 -5.72
C THR A 73 -13.00 13.00 -6.03
N ASN A 74 -12.77 11.80 -6.58
CA ASN A 74 -13.82 11.01 -7.21
C ASN A 74 -14.17 9.71 -6.49
N VAL A 75 -13.33 9.25 -5.55
CA VAL A 75 -13.54 7.97 -4.87
C VAL A 75 -13.97 8.19 -3.42
N LYS A 76 -15.02 7.48 -3.00
CA LYS A 76 -15.57 7.51 -1.64
C LYS A 76 -15.92 6.11 -1.17
N ASN A 77 -15.81 5.88 0.15
CA ASN A 77 -16.17 4.63 0.81
C ASN A 77 -15.43 3.40 0.24
N ALA A 78 -14.17 3.55 -0.14
CA ALA A 78 -13.34 2.48 -0.70
C ALA A 78 -12.12 2.17 0.19
N ILE A 79 -11.60 0.95 0.06
CA ILE A 79 -10.32 0.55 0.64
C ILE A 79 -9.26 0.67 -0.45
N ILE A 80 -8.21 1.44 -0.20
CA ILE A 80 -7.18 1.74 -1.20
C ILE A 80 -5.86 1.12 -0.76
N SER A 81 -5.38 0.14 -1.52
CA SER A 81 -4.05 -0.45 -1.38
C SER A 81 -3.06 0.35 -2.23
N THR A 82 -2.00 0.86 -1.62
CA THR A 82 -1.02 1.69 -2.33
C THR A 82 0.26 0.95 -2.68
N GLY A 83 1.00 1.43 -3.67
CA GLY A 83 2.38 1.03 -3.90
C GLY A 83 3.31 1.45 -2.75
N GLY A 84 4.44 0.76 -2.58
CA GLY A 84 5.36 1.04 -1.47
C GLY A 84 5.98 2.45 -1.47
N GLY A 85 6.02 3.12 -2.62
CA GLY A 85 6.50 4.50 -2.74
C GLY A 85 5.41 5.57 -2.70
N PHE A 86 4.14 5.16 -2.71
CA PHE A 86 3.01 6.09 -2.81
C PHE A 86 2.89 7.06 -1.63
N ALA A 87 3.45 6.72 -0.46
CA ALA A 87 3.48 7.61 0.69
C ALA A 87 4.30 8.90 0.45
N LYS A 88 5.12 8.97 -0.62
CA LYS A 88 5.80 10.20 -1.06
C LYS A 88 4.82 11.25 -1.59
N VAL A 89 3.60 10.89 -1.95
CA VAL A 89 2.57 11.83 -2.39
C VAL A 89 2.20 12.78 -1.24
N LYS A 90 2.30 14.09 -1.50
CA LYS A 90 2.14 15.13 -0.46
C LYS A 90 0.78 15.09 0.23
N ASN A 91 -0.27 14.86 -0.51
CA ASN A 91 -1.66 15.00 -0.05
C ASN A 91 -2.40 13.67 0.12
N ILE A 92 -1.68 12.62 0.53
CA ILE A 92 -2.27 11.27 0.69
C ILE A 92 -3.46 11.26 1.66
N ASN A 93 -3.42 12.07 2.72
CA ASN A 93 -4.51 12.21 3.71
C ASN A 93 -5.77 12.92 3.16
N LYS A 94 -5.70 13.53 1.97
CA LYS A 94 -6.91 14.00 1.28
C LYS A 94 -7.71 12.86 0.64
N ILE A 95 -7.07 11.73 0.40
CA ILE A 95 -7.73 10.53 -0.16
C ILE A 95 -8.65 9.91 0.88
N GLY A 96 -8.18 9.77 2.12
CA GLY A 96 -8.93 9.15 3.20
C GLY A 96 -8.13 9.02 4.48
N THR A 97 -8.56 8.15 5.38
CA THR A 97 -7.83 7.80 6.61
C THR A 97 -6.68 6.89 6.27
N VAL A 98 -5.47 7.31 6.60
CA VAL A 98 -4.24 6.61 6.26
C VAL A 98 -3.84 5.65 7.38
N ILE A 99 -3.73 4.36 7.05
CA ILE A 99 -3.31 3.31 7.98
C ILE A 99 -1.98 2.73 7.49
N TYR A 100 -0.97 2.81 8.34
CA TYR A 100 0.30 2.16 8.10
C TYR A 100 0.28 0.73 8.63
N LEU A 101 0.46 -0.25 7.74
CA LEU A 101 0.69 -1.65 8.11
C LEU A 101 2.18 -1.84 8.38
N LYS A 102 2.55 -1.94 9.65
CA LYS A 102 3.93 -2.00 10.12
C LYS A 102 4.37 -3.44 10.38
N ALA A 103 5.54 -3.79 9.89
CA ALA A 103 6.24 -5.04 10.23
C ALA A 103 7.74 -4.83 10.02
N SER A 104 8.57 -5.59 10.72
CA SER A 104 10.01 -5.63 10.50
C SER A 104 10.35 -6.15 9.09
N PHE A 105 11.51 -5.79 8.57
CA PHE A 105 11.96 -6.27 7.26
C PHE A 105 12.05 -7.81 7.24
N ASP A 106 12.58 -8.41 8.32
CA ASP A 106 12.69 -9.86 8.46
C ASP A 106 11.32 -10.55 8.43
N ALA A 107 10.33 -10.01 9.15
CA ALA A 107 8.98 -10.56 9.14
C ALA A 107 8.33 -10.49 7.76
N ILE A 108 8.56 -9.39 7.01
CA ILE A 108 8.10 -9.26 5.63
C ILE A 108 8.76 -10.33 4.74
N MET A 109 10.06 -10.53 4.86
CA MET A 109 10.79 -11.53 4.08
C MET A 109 10.34 -12.95 4.40
N GLN A 110 10.15 -13.29 5.68
CA GLN A 110 9.61 -14.58 6.10
C GLN A 110 8.20 -14.81 5.54
N ARG A 111 7.33 -13.81 5.61
CA ARG A 111 5.98 -13.87 5.05
C ARG A 111 6.00 -14.15 3.54
N LEU A 112 6.89 -13.50 2.79
CA LEU A 112 7.03 -13.71 1.35
C LEU A 112 7.51 -15.13 1.04
N LYS A 113 8.55 -15.61 1.75
CA LYS A 113 9.12 -16.96 1.59
C LYS A 113 8.08 -18.06 1.91
N ASN A 114 7.28 -17.88 2.96
CA ASN A 114 6.27 -18.84 3.40
C ASN A 114 4.95 -18.77 2.61
N SER A 115 4.83 -17.83 1.68
CA SER A 115 3.60 -17.68 0.91
C SER A 115 3.54 -18.64 -0.28
N LYS A 116 2.32 -19.05 -0.66
CA LYS A 116 2.11 -19.77 -1.93
C LYS A 116 2.67 -18.93 -3.09
N ASN A 117 3.41 -19.57 -4.02
CA ASN A 117 4.08 -18.92 -5.15
C ASN A 117 5.10 -17.84 -4.72
N SER A 118 5.87 -18.12 -3.66
CA SER A 118 6.89 -17.21 -3.10
C SER A 118 7.85 -16.69 -4.18
N GLU A 119 8.40 -17.56 -5.03
CA GLU A 119 9.30 -17.20 -6.13
C GLU A 119 8.68 -16.16 -7.08
N LYS A 120 7.44 -16.40 -7.53
CA LYS A 120 6.71 -15.45 -8.41
C LYS A 120 6.45 -14.13 -7.72
N LYS A 121 6.17 -14.14 -6.42
CA LYS A 121 5.94 -12.92 -5.64
C LYS A 121 7.21 -12.11 -5.43
N ILE A 122 8.34 -12.75 -5.23
CA ILE A 122 9.65 -12.11 -5.10
C ILE A 122 10.10 -11.58 -6.48
N ALA A 123 9.98 -12.39 -7.54
CA ALA A 123 10.34 -11.99 -8.90
C ALA A 123 9.59 -10.75 -9.41
N LYS A 124 8.35 -10.54 -8.96
CA LYS A 124 7.58 -9.32 -9.26
C LYS A 124 8.08 -8.06 -8.53
N ARG A 125 9.10 -8.17 -7.67
CA ARG A 125 9.62 -7.09 -6.84
C ARG A 125 11.12 -6.92 -7.05
N PRO A 126 11.56 -6.25 -8.14
CA PRO A 126 12.97 -6.10 -8.49
C PRO A 126 13.85 -5.54 -7.35
N LEU A 127 13.27 -4.70 -6.49
CA LEU A 127 13.98 -4.15 -5.33
C LEU A 127 14.40 -5.23 -4.30
N LEU A 128 13.78 -6.40 -4.29
CA LEU A 128 14.15 -7.52 -3.42
C LEU A 128 15.30 -8.37 -3.98
N ASN A 129 15.80 -8.07 -5.17
CA ASN A 129 17.00 -8.74 -5.73
C ASN A 129 18.28 -8.39 -4.96
N ASP A 130 18.30 -7.24 -4.28
CA ASP A 130 19.39 -6.82 -3.39
C ASP A 130 18.78 -6.56 -1.99
N LEU A 131 18.89 -7.55 -1.12
CA LEU A 131 18.27 -7.51 0.22
C LEU A 131 18.83 -6.39 1.10
N LYS A 132 20.13 -6.07 0.98
CA LYS A 132 20.73 -4.99 1.76
C LYS A 132 20.15 -3.63 1.36
N LYS A 133 20.02 -3.38 0.06
CA LYS A 133 19.37 -2.16 -0.45
C LYS A 133 17.88 -2.11 -0.11
N ALA A 134 17.19 -3.25 -0.18
CA ALA A 134 15.78 -3.34 0.18
C ALA A 134 15.55 -3.05 1.67
N GLU A 135 16.42 -3.54 2.56
CA GLU A 135 16.36 -3.27 3.98
C GLU A 135 16.63 -1.79 4.29
N ALA A 136 17.68 -1.21 3.69
CA ALA A 136 17.97 0.21 3.82
C ALA A 136 16.78 1.08 3.35
N LEU A 137 16.14 0.72 2.24
CA LEU A 137 14.94 1.37 1.75
C LEU A 137 13.74 1.20 2.70
N HIS A 138 13.60 0.04 3.34
CA HIS A 138 12.58 -0.20 4.35
C HIS A 138 12.76 0.77 5.53
N MET A 139 13.96 0.89 6.07
CA MET A 139 14.29 1.80 7.18
C MET A 139 14.02 3.27 6.81
N GLU A 140 14.40 3.70 5.61
CA GLU A 140 14.13 5.05 5.10
C GLU A 140 12.62 5.32 5.03
N ARG A 141 11.87 4.37 4.44
CA ARG A 141 10.43 4.52 4.23
C ARG A 141 9.60 4.41 5.50
N GLU A 142 10.07 3.66 6.49
CA GLU A 142 9.39 3.51 7.78
C GLU A 142 9.09 4.86 8.42
N LYS A 143 10.09 5.75 8.48
CA LYS A 143 9.93 7.12 9.00
C LYS A 143 8.87 7.92 8.22
N LEU A 144 8.83 7.73 6.90
CA LEU A 144 7.85 8.39 6.05
C LEU A 144 6.44 7.85 6.29
N TYR A 145 6.29 6.53 6.41
CA TYR A 145 4.99 5.91 6.69
C TYR A 145 4.44 6.36 8.04
N GLU A 146 5.26 6.37 9.09
CA GLU A 146 4.88 6.86 10.42
C GLU A 146 4.40 8.31 10.37
N LYS A 147 5.12 9.18 9.66
CA LYS A 147 4.75 10.60 9.50
C LYS A 147 3.43 10.80 8.76
N LYS A 148 3.09 9.91 7.84
CA LYS A 148 1.91 10.04 6.96
C LYS A 148 0.66 9.38 7.52
N ALA A 149 0.83 8.41 8.42
CA ALA A 149 -0.26 7.62 8.95
C ALA A 149 -1.13 8.39 9.96
N ASP A 150 -2.43 8.19 9.88
CA ASP A 150 -3.36 8.55 10.96
C ASP A 150 -3.37 7.46 12.05
N TYR A 151 -3.14 6.20 11.65
CA TYR A 151 -3.04 5.04 12.55
C TYR A 151 -1.93 4.10 12.09
N ILE A 152 -1.29 3.44 13.05
CA ILE A 152 -0.27 2.41 12.83
C ILE A 152 -0.83 1.09 13.34
N VAL A 153 -0.76 0.06 12.51
CA VAL A 153 -1.20 -1.30 12.85
C VAL A 153 -0.02 -2.25 12.67
N GLU A 154 0.46 -2.78 13.78
CA GLU A 154 1.48 -3.83 13.75
C GLU A 154 0.87 -5.12 13.20
N VAL A 155 1.43 -5.64 12.11
CA VAL A 155 0.85 -6.80 11.41
C VAL A 155 1.68 -8.08 11.58
N GLU A 156 2.86 -7.98 12.18
CA GLU A 156 3.72 -9.11 12.44
C GLU A 156 3.04 -10.15 13.32
N GLY A 157 3.09 -11.43 12.91
CA GLY A 157 2.43 -12.52 13.63
C GLY A 157 0.91 -12.55 13.58
N LYS A 158 0.26 -11.61 12.88
CA LYS A 158 -1.21 -11.52 12.80
C LYS A 158 -1.76 -12.09 11.51
N THR A 159 -2.90 -12.74 11.62
CA THR A 159 -3.71 -13.16 10.47
C THR A 159 -4.46 -11.95 9.87
N PRO A 160 -4.86 -12.00 8.59
CA PRO A 160 -5.67 -10.95 7.99
C PRO A 160 -6.96 -10.64 8.77
N LYS A 161 -7.57 -11.65 9.39
CA LYS A 161 -8.77 -11.49 10.22
C LYS A 161 -8.51 -10.66 11.48
N GLN A 162 -7.37 -10.90 12.13
CA GLN A 162 -6.96 -10.13 13.31
C GLN A 162 -6.66 -8.68 12.95
N ILE A 163 -5.93 -8.46 11.85
CA ILE A 163 -5.62 -7.11 11.34
C ILE A 163 -6.92 -6.35 11.02
N VAL A 164 -7.87 -6.97 10.33
CA VAL A 164 -9.18 -6.36 10.02
C VAL A 164 -9.94 -5.99 11.28
N LYS A 165 -9.94 -6.90 12.29
CA LYS A 165 -10.60 -6.61 13.59
C LYS A 165 -9.99 -5.38 14.26
N GLU A 166 -8.67 -5.28 14.28
CA GLU A 166 -7.95 -4.15 14.88
C GLU A 166 -8.25 -2.84 14.14
N ILE A 167 -8.19 -2.84 12.82
CA ILE A 167 -8.54 -1.67 12.00
C ILE A 167 -9.96 -1.20 12.27
N ARG A 168 -10.92 -2.13 12.35
CA ARG A 168 -12.31 -1.78 12.65
C ARG A 168 -12.51 -1.14 14.01
N ILE A 169 -11.80 -1.62 15.02
CA ILE A 169 -11.82 -1.04 16.37
C ILE A 169 -11.25 0.39 16.34
N LEU A 170 -10.10 0.58 15.68
CA LEU A 170 -9.46 1.89 15.54
C LEU A 170 -10.35 2.91 14.83
N LEU A 171 -11.07 2.48 13.81
CA LEU A 171 -11.95 3.32 13.00
C LEU A 171 -13.38 3.43 13.56
N LYS A 172 -13.72 2.64 14.59
CA LYS A 172 -15.07 2.55 15.16
C LYS A 172 -16.15 2.15 14.14
N VAL A 173 -15.83 1.16 13.28
CA VAL A 173 -16.71 0.65 12.20
C VAL A 173 -16.84 -0.88 12.21
#